data_552010e84616faffb825aaeb08509841
#
_entry.id   552010e84616faffb825aaeb08509841
#
_cell.length_a   1.000
_cell.length_b   1.000
_cell.length_c   1.000
_cell.angle_alpha   90.00
_cell.angle_beta   90.00
_cell.angle_gamma   90.00
#
_symmetry.space_group_name_H-M   'P 1'
#
loop_
_entity.id
_entity.type
_entity.pdbx_description
1 polymer ?
#
loop_
_entity_poly.entity_id
_entity_poly.type
_entity_poly.pdbx_seq_one_letter_code
_entity_poly.pdbx_strand_id
1 'polypeptide(L)'
;MEKKEAFWEGLGLSQKELEHLEKSLAEKNEKRKEAERKEKPITELFPKLVLASASPRRQELIQLLGLRAEIHPSGIAEDVTEADPSLLVQKLAFRKAEDVAKQYPKDYLVVGADTVVFFEDRILGKPKSEEDAYRMLSALSGRTHQVYTGVSLHFQGKKMGFYEKTEVQFARLTEREIWDYIESKEPMDKAGAYGIQGRFAPFVKGIAGDYYNVMGLPLARLYQALKFLGAEGEAI
;
A
#
# COMPACT_ATOMS: atom_id res chain seq x y z
N MET A 1 6.17 -39.90 5.31
CA MET A 1 6.13 -40.68 4.06
C MET A 1 4.70 -41.11 3.75
N GLU A 2 3.98 -41.77 4.61
CA GLU A 2 2.61 -42.31 4.39
C GLU A 2 1.55 -41.33 3.84
N LYS A 3 1.54 -40.06 4.24
CA LYS A 3 0.56 -39.07 3.73
C LYS A 3 0.80 -38.61 2.29
N LYS A 4 2.01 -38.76 1.77
CA LYS A 4 2.34 -38.45 0.39
C LYS A 4 1.92 -39.59 -0.56
N GLU A 5 2.16 -40.82 -0.17
CA GLU A 5 1.77 -42.00 -0.95
C GLU A 5 0.25 -42.07 -1.13
N ALA A 6 -0.53 -41.89 -0.09
CA ALA A 6 -2.00 -41.90 -0.15
C ALA A 6 -2.61 -40.81 -1.07
N PHE A 7 -1.94 -39.67 -1.26
CA PHE A 7 -2.42 -38.61 -2.17
C PHE A 7 -2.24 -39.02 -3.64
N TRP A 8 -1.15 -39.72 -3.96
CA TRP A 8 -0.83 -40.11 -5.33
C TRP A 8 -1.57 -41.39 -5.80
N GLU A 9 -1.87 -42.33 -4.87
CA GLU A 9 -2.69 -43.52 -5.16
C GLU A 9 -4.11 -43.15 -5.65
N GLY A 10 -4.66 -42.02 -5.23
CA GLY A 10 -5.96 -41.56 -5.69
C GLY A 10 -6.01 -41.04 -7.13
N LEU A 11 -4.87 -40.86 -7.80
CA LEU A 11 -4.79 -40.37 -9.20
C LEU A 11 -4.73 -41.46 -10.26
N GLY A 12 -4.65 -42.74 -9.88
CA GLY A 12 -4.63 -43.85 -10.82
C GLY A 12 -3.40 -43.94 -11.72
N LEU A 13 -2.29 -43.29 -11.30
CA LEU A 13 -1.03 -43.29 -12.04
C LEU A 13 -0.20 -44.52 -11.71
N SER A 14 0.47 -45.08 -12.74
CA SER A 14 1.45 -46.13 -12.54
C SER A 14 2.69 -45.62 -11.81
N GLN A 15 3.43 -46.53 -11.15
CA GLN A 15 4.65 -46.15 -10.40
C GLN A 15 5.68 -45.44 -11.28
N LYS A 16 5.76 -45.86 -12.57
CA LYS A 16 6.65 -45.25 -13.55
C LYS A 16 6.26 -43.79 -13.93
N GLU A 17 4.95 -43.51 -13.99
CA GLU A 17 4.42 -42.18 -14.23
C GLU A 17 4.63 -41.30 -13.01
N LEU A 18 4.52 -41.84 -11.80
CA LEU A 18 4.81 -41.13 -10.56
C LEU A 18 6.27 -40.70 -10.45
N GLU A 19 7.21 -41.64 -10.70
CA GLU A 19 8.65 -41.35 -10.71
C GLU A 19 9.01 -40.30 -11.76
N HIS A 20 8.41 -40.34 -12.94
CA HIS A 20 8.61 -39.32 -13.98
C HIS A 20 8.06 -37.96 -13.57
N LEU A 21 6.91 -37.93 -12.93
CA LEU A 21 6.28 -36.70 -12.42
C LEU A 21 7.11 -36.10 -11.30
N GLU A 22 7.55 -36.89 -10.33
CA GLU A 22 8.39 -36.43 -9.23
C GLU A 22 9.73 -35.85 -9.73
N LYS A 23 10.36 -36.50 -10.70
CA LYS A 23 11.59 -36.02 -11.34
C LYS A 23 11.35 -34.69 -12.05
N SER A 24 10.26 -34.59 -12.82
CA SER A 24 9.88 -33.36 -13.52
C SER A 24 9.58 -32.20 -12.54
N LEU A 25 8.90 -32.47 -11.42
CA LEU A 25 8.63 -31.52 -10.39
C LEU A 25 9.91 -31.08 -9.66
N ALA A 26 10.82 -32.00 -9.39
CA ALA A 26 12.10 -31.68 -8.77
C ALA A 26 12.96 -30.79 -9.68
N GLU A 27 13.05 -31.09 -10.98
CA GLU A 27 13.75 -30.28 -11.97
C GLU A 27 13.14 -28.88 -12.12
N LYS A 28 11.79 -28.76 -12.13
CA LYS A 28 11.11 -27.48 -12.15
C LYS A 28 11.37 -26.67 -10.87
N ASN A 29 11.36 -27.33 -9.71
CA ASN A 29 11.64 -26.69 -8.44
C ASN A 29 13.08 -26.19 -8.35
N GLU A 30 14.05 -26.97 -8.83
CA GLU A 30 15.45 -26.52 -8.86
C GLU A 30 15.67 -25.34 -9.82
N LYS A 31 15.08 -25.36 -11.01
CA LYS A 31 15.11 -24.23 -11.95
C LYS A 31 14.46 -22.97 -11.35
N ARG A 32 13.34 -23.15 -10.63
CA ARG A 32 12.67 -22.04 -9.94
C ARG A 32 13.56 -21.44 -8.84
N LYS A 33 14.15 -22.29 -7.99
CA LYS A 33 15.09 -21.85 -6.95
C LYS A 33 16.32 -21.15 -7.53
N GLU A 34 16.84 -21.64 -8.65
CA GLU A 34 17.97 -21.01 -9.33
C GLU A 34 17.61 -19.66 -9.93
N ALA A 35 16.42 -19.53 -10.51
CA ALA A 35 15.88 -18.24 -10.96
C ALA A 35 15.67 -17.28 -9.80
N GLU A 36 15.06 -17.73 -8.69
CA GLU A 36 14.87 -16.94 -7.47
C GLU A 36 16.20 -16.48 -6.85
N ARG A 37 17.26 -17.28 -6.92
CA ARG A 37 18.62 -16.91 -6.45
C ARG A 37 19.30 -15.86 -7.33
N LYS A 38 18.94 -15.78 -8.61
CA LYS A 38 19.46 -14.78 -9.55
C LYS A 38 18.70 -13.45 -9.51
N GLU A 39 17.51 -13.44 -8.89
CA GLU A 39 16.71 -12.23 -8.77
C GLU A 39 17.36 -11.25 -7.78
N LYS A 40 17.68 -10.05 -8.25
CA LYS A 40 18.22 -8.99 -7.37
C LYS A 40 17.17 -8.51 -6.37
N PRO A 41 17.55 -8.28 -5.12
CA PRO A 41 16.65 -7.69 -4.15
C PRO A 41 16.26 -6.26 -4.56
N ILE A 42 15.05 -5.81 -4.18
CA ILE A 42 14.55 -4.46 -4.53
C ILE A 42 15.48 -3.33 -4.06
N THR A 43 16.27 -3.57 -3.03
CA THR A 43 17.27 -2.62 -2.50
C THR A 43 18.43 -2.38 -3.45
N GLU A 44 18.77 -3.37 -4.28
CA GLU A 44 19.79 -3.26 -5.33
C GLU A 44 19.20 -2.75 -6.65
N LEU A 45 17.93 -3.10 -6.94
CA LEU A 45 17.21 -2.62 -8.12
C LEU A 45 16.94 -1.11 -8.05
N PHE A 46 16.64 -0.61 -6.84
CA PHE A 46 16.27 0.79 -6.62
C PHE A 46 17.15 1.46 -5.56
N PRO A 47 18.46 1.63 -5.81
CA PRO A 47 19.38 2.27 -4.87
C PRO A 47 19.12 3.78 -4.71
N LYS A 48 18.41 4.39 -5.68
CA LYS A 48 18.04 5.80 -5.70
C LYS A 48 16.51 5.91 -5.73
N LEU A 49 15.91 6.29 -4.61
CA LEU A 49 14.47 6.42 -4.46
C LEU A 49 14.11 7.79 -3.90
N VAL A 50 13.11 8.43 -4.49
CA VAL A 50 12.50 9.67 -4.01
C VAL A 50 11.05 9.42 -3.64
N LEU A 51 10.65 9.84 -2.45
CA LEU A 51 9.27 9.81 -2.00
C LEU A 51 8.64 11.19 -2.17
N ALA A 52 7.68 11.30 -3.09
CA ALA A 52 6.95 12.52 -3.38
C ALA A 52 5.87 12.82 -2.32
N SER A 53 6.23 12.76 -1.04
CA SER A 53 5.31 12.93 0.09
C SER A 53 6.03 13.42 1.33
N ALA A 54 5.40 14.37 2.06
CA ALA A 54 5.85 14.84 3.36
C ALA A 54 5.43 13.93 4.54
N SER A 55 4.63 12.89 4.29
CA SER A 55 4.07 12.04 5.34
C SER A 55 5.16 11.24 6.08
N PRO A 56 5.38 11.45 7.38
CA PRO A 56 6.35 10.66 8.16
C PRO A 56 6.02 9.16 8.14
N ARG A 57 4.73 8.81 8.19
CA ARG A 57 4.27 7.42 8.14
C ARG A 57 4.69 6.71 6.85
N ARG A 58 4.60 7.37 5.69
CA ARG A 58 5.07 6.81 4.43
C ARG A 58 6.58 6.63 4.39
N GLN A 59 7.32 7.53 5.03
CA GLN A 59 8.78 7.40 5.16
C GLN A 59 9.15 6.16 5.98
N GLU A 60 8.49 5.94 7.12
CA GLU A 60 8.64 4.75 7.96
C GLU A 60 8.31 3.48 7.17
N LEU A 61 7.22 3.49 6.40
CA LEU A 61 6.78 2.34 5.61
C LEU A 61 7.77 1.97 4.50
N ILE A 62 8.37 2.94 3.82
CA ILE A 62 9.45 2.67 2.84
C ILE A 62 10.65 2.01 3.51
N GLN A 63 11.01 2.42 4.71
CA GLN A 63 12.13 1.82 5.46
C GLN A 63 11.87 0.35 5.84
N LEU A 64 10.61 -0.04 6.09
CA LEU A 64 10.26 -1.45 6.33
C LEU A 64 10.54 -2.36 5.12
N LEU A 65 10.60 -1.80 3.92
CA LEU A 65 11.03 -2.52 2.71
C LEU A 65 12.57 -2.60 2.56
N GLY A 66 13.33 -2.07 3.53
CA GLY A 66 14.78 -1.95 3.44
C GLY A 66 15.26 -0.84 2.49
N LEU A 67 14.34 -0.03 1.95
CA LEU A 67 14.66 1.05 1.02
C LEU A 67 14.94 2.36 1.77
N ARG A 68 15.80 3.19 1.19
CA ARG A 68 16.06 4.55 1.67
C ARG A 68 15.52 5.54 0.65
N ALA A 69 14.69 6.47 1.10
CA ALA A 69 14.09 7.48 0.25
C ALA A 69 14.67 8.86 0.56
N GLU A 70 15.00 9.60 -0.49
CA GLU A 70 15.06 11.06 -0.42
C GLU A 70 13.62 11.60 -0.33
N ILE A 71 13.39 12.58 0.55
CA ILE A 71 12.06 13.14 0.77
C ILE A 71 11.92 14.44 0.01
N HIS A 72 11.06 14.43 -0.99
CA HIS A 72 10.77 15.59 -1.82
C HIS A 72 9.25 15.74 -2.02
N PRO A 73 8.56 16.42 -1.10
CA PRO A 73 7.12 16.63 -1.21
C PRO A 73 6.75 17.33 -2.50
N SER A 74 5.75 16.84 -3.21
CA SER A 74 5.19 17.54 -4.37
C SER A 74 4.49 18.82 -3.95
N GLY A 75 4.67 19.88 -4.74
CA GLY A 75 4.00 21.18 -4.55
C GLY A 75 2.67 21.33 -5.29
N ILE A 76 2.13 20.28 -5.88
CA ILE A 76 0.89 20.37 -6.65
C ILE A 76 -0.32 20.68 -5.77
N ALA A 77 -1.27 21.43 -6.30
CA ALA A 77 -2.59 21.58 -5.70
C ALA A 77 -3.37 20.26 -5.79
N GLU A 78 -4.04 19.89 -4.70
CA GLU A 78 -4.90 18.70 -4.62
C GLU A 78 -6.36 19.03 -5.07
N ASP A 79 -6.50 19.79 -6.16
CA ASP A 79 -7.75 20.33 -6.69
C ASP A 79 -8.48 19.39 -7.68
N VAL A 80 -8.22 18.09 -7.56
CA VAL A 80 -8.85 17.09 -8.43
C VAL A 80 -10.27 16.82 -7.93
N THR A 81 -11.25 17.11 -8.76
CA THR A 81 -12.65 16.71 -8.52
C THR A 81 -12.90 15.34 -9.13
N GLU A 82 -13.10 14.34 -8.30
CA GLU A 82 -13.41 12.97 -8.69
C GLU A 82 -14.31 12.35 -7.61
N ALA A 83 -15.41 11.74 -8.03
CA ALA A 83 -16.36 11.10 -7.11
C ALA A 83 -15.96 9.67 -6.73
N ASP A 84 -15.27 8.97 -7.64
CA ASP A 84 -14.73 7.63 -7.38
C ASP A 84 -13.43 7.74 -6.58
N PRO A 85 -13.40 7.25 -5.32
CA PRO A 85 -12.21 7.34 -4.47
C PRO A 85 -11.00 6.61 -5.06
N SER A 86 -11.21 5.52 -5.80
CA SER A 86 -10.14 4.75 -6.42
C SER A 86 -9.46 5.52 -7.55
N LEU A 87 -10.23 6.24 -8.34
CA LEU A 87 -9.72 7.10 -9.41
C LEU A 87 -9.07 8.36 -8.83
N LEU A 88 -9.65 8.95 -7.79
CA LEU A 88 -9.11 10.15 -7.14
C LEU A 88 -7.69 9.90 -6.62
N VAL A 89 -7.51 8.84 -5.80
CA VAL A 89 -6.20 8.56 -5.19
C VAL A 89 -5.14 8.20 -6.25
N GLN A 90 -5.52 7.52 -7.32
CA GLN A 90 -4.60 7.23 -8.42
C GLN A 90 -4.18 8.49 -9.18
N LYS A 91 -5.13 9.39 -9.50
CA LYS A 91 -4.86 10.67 -10.16
C LYS A 91 -3.94 11.55 -9.32
N LEU A 92 -4.21 11.66 -8.01
CA LEU A 92 -3.39 12.46 -7.09
C LEU A 92 -1.99 11.86 -6.91
N ALA A 93 -1.89 10.54 -6.72
CA ALA A 93 -0.60 9.85 -6.63
C ALA A 93 0.24 10.03 -7.90
N PHE A 94 -0.39 9.90 -9.07
CA PHE A 94 0.27 10.11 -10.36
C PHE A 94 0.77 11.54 -10.52
N ARG A 95 -0.08 12.55 -10.25
CA ARG A 95 0.31 13.96 -10.34
C ARG A 95 1.49 14.29 -9.41
N LYS A 96 1.47 13.76 -8.17
CA LYS A 96 2.56 13.93 -7.19
C LYS A 96 3.88 13.31 -7.69
N ALA A 97 3.83 12.08 -8.19
CA ALA A 97 5.01 11.41 -8.75
C ALA A 97 5.52 12.13 -10.00
N GLU A 98 4.64 12.55 -10.91
CA GLU A 98 4.97 13.26 -12.14
C GLU A 98 5.65 14.62 -11.89
N ASP A 99 5.16 15.36 -10.92
CA ASP A 99 5.72 16.66 -10.54
C ASP A 99 7.16 16.53 -10.05
N VAL A 100 7.40 15.59 -9.14
CA VAL A 100 8.73 15.36 -8.57
C VAL A 100 9.67 14.70 -9.59
N ALA A 101 9.18 13.75 -10.41
CA ALA A 101 10.00 13.05 -11.40
C ALA A 101 10.63 13.98 -12.45
N LYS A 102 10.05 15.14 -12.71
CA LYS A 102 10.63 16.16 -13.61
C LYS A 102 11.94 16.78 -13.09
N GLN A 103 12.19 16.65 -11.80
CA GLN A 103 13.31 17.28 -11.09
C GLN A 103 14.47 16.29 -10.85
N TYR A 104 14.27 15.00 -11.19
CA TYR A 104 15.25 13.94 -10.94
C TYR A 104 15.67 13.23 -12.23
N PRO A 105 16.91 12.71 -12.28
CA PRO A 105 17.34 11.81 -13.36
C PRO A 105 16.45 10.57 -13.46
N LYS A 106 16.34 10.01 -14.66
CA LYS A 106 15.43 8.88 -14.94
C LYS A 106 15.79 7.59 -14.20
N ASP A 107 17.01 7.44 -13.69
CA ASP A 107 17.50 6.32 -12.89
C ASP A 107 17.06 6.40 -11.40
N TYR A 108 16.36 7.45 -11.01
CA TYR A 108 15.67 7.54 -9.73
C TYR A 108 14.28 6.92 -9.83
N LEU A 109 13.95 6.05 -8.86
CA LEU A 109 12.56 5.64 -8.65
C LEU A 109 11.83 6.74 -7.88
N VAL A 110 10.81 7.32 -8.48
CA VAL A 110 9.94 8.29 -7.81
C VAL A 110 8.63 7.62 -7.40
N VAL A 111 8.30 7.71 -6.11
CA VAL A 111 7.09 7.12 -5.52
C VAL A 111 6.16 8.24 -5.08
N GLY A 112 5.00 8.34 -5.73
CA GLY A 112 3.89 9.19 -5.31
C GLY A 112 2.80 8.37 -4.65
N ALA A 113 2.15 8.91 -3.63
CA ALA A 113 1.00 8.26 -2.99
C ALA A 113 -0.02 9.28 -2.47
N ASP A 114 -1.29 8.87 -2.48
CA ASP A 114 -2.39 9.63 -1.90
C ASP A 114 -3.36 8.70 -1.18
N THR A 115 -4.02 9.20 -0.12
CA THR A 115 -4.92 8.40 0.72
C THR A 115 -6.16 9.19 1.09
N VAL A 116 -7.32 8.57 0.93
CA VAL A 116 -8.62 9.12 1.35
C VAL A 116 -9.42 8.10 2.15
N VAL A 117 -10.31 8.60 2.99
CA VAL A 117 -11.36 7.83 3.64
C VAL A 117 -12.65 8.01 2.84
N PHE A 118 -13.38 6.93 2.60
CA PHE A 118 -14.66 6.93 1.90
C PHE A 118 -15.76 6.36 2.80
N PHE A 119 -16.82 7.09 2.97
CA PHE A 119 -17.93 6.73 3.84
C PHE A 119 -19.25 7.34 3.34
N GLU A 120 -20.30 6.53 3.18
CA GLU A 120 -21.65 6.95 2.73
C GLU A 120 -21.58 7.88 1.50
N ASP A 121 -20.95 7.41 0.43
CA ASP A 121 -20.76 8.11 -0.84
C ASP A 121 -20.02 9.46 -0.74
N ARG A 122 -19.25 9.66 0.35
CA ARG A 122 -18.47 10.86 0.58
C ARG A 122 -17.00 10.56 0.80
N ILE A 123 -16.16 11.35 0.18
CA ILE A 123 -14.73 11.35 0.42
C ILE A 123 -14.42 12.27 1.58
N LEU A 124 -13.81 11.72 2.63
CA LEU A 124 -13.36 12.46 3.80
C LEU A 124 -11.84 12.68 3.68
N GLY A 125 -11.46 13.92 3.42
CA GLY A 125 -10.07 14.37 3.45
C GLY A 125 -9.60 14.67 4.87
N LYS A 126 -8.56 15.53 4.99
CA LYS A 126 -8.10 16.05 6.29
C LYS A 126 -9.12 17.03 6.85
N PRO A 127 -9.37 17.01 8.17
CA PRO A 127 -10.27 17.97 8.79
C PRO A 127 -9.72 19.41 8.68
N LYS A 128 -10.62 20.35 8.48
CA LYS A 128 -10.28 21.79 8.36
C LYS A 128 -10.28 22.52 9.70
N SER A 129 -10.94 21.93 10.70
CA SER A 129 -11.02 22.44 12.07
C SER A 129 -11.28 21.29 13.04
N GLU A 130 -11.25 21.56 14.34
CA GLU A 130 -11.59 20.59 15.38
C GLU A 130 -13.05 20.15 15.30
N GLU A 131 -13.96 21.06 14.98
CA GLU A 131 -15.39 20.77 14.77
C GLU A 131 -15.59 19.88 13.53
N ASP A 132 -14.76 20.06 12.49
CA ASP A 132 -14.79 19.21 11.32
C ASP A 132 -14.29 17.81 11.65
N ALA A 133 -13.20 17.69 12.42
CA ALA A 133 -12.71 16.43 12.96
C ALA A 133 -13.78 15.72 13.81
N TYR A 134 -14.46 16.47 14.70
CA TYR A 134 -15.55 15.95 15.52
C TYR A 134 -16.69 15.37 14.65
N ARG A 135 -17.13 16.12 13.62
CA ARG A 135 -18.16 15.64 12.69
C ARG A 135 -17.76 14.36 11.96
N MET A 136 -16.51 14.29 11.48
CA MET A 136 -15.99 13.10 10.81
C MET A 136 -15.96 11.88 11.75
N LEU A 137 -15.38 12.01 12.94
CA LEU A 137 -15.28 10.94 13.93
C LEU A 137 -16.65 10.47 14.43
N SER A 138 -17.57 11.43 14.69
CA SER A 138 -18.94 11.10 15.08
C SER A 138 -19.69 10.33 14.00
N ALA A 139 -19.50 10.68 12.71
CA ALA A 139 -20.10 9.96 11.59
C ALA A 139 -19.54 8.53 11.44
N LEU A 140 -18.25 8.32 11.72
CA LEU A 140 -17.58 7.01 11.62
C LEU A 140 -17.79 6.14 12.87
N SER A 141 -18.20 6.69 14.00
CA SER A 141 -18.37 5.99 15.28
C SER A 141 -19.31 4.79 15.20
N GLY A 142 -18.82 3.61 15.58
CA GLY A 142 -19.58 2.35 15.56
C GLY A 142 -19.86 1.78 14.17
N ARG A 143 -19.22 2.32 13.12
CA ARG A 143 -19.49 1.97 11.72
C ARG A 143 -18.26 1.44 10.99
N THR A 144 -18.47 0.91 9.81
CA THR A 144 -17.43 0.49 8.87
C THR A 144 -17.32 1.51 7.74
N HIS A 145 -16.11 1.88 7.39
CA HIS A 145 -15.78 2.76 6.29
C HIS A 145 -14.63 2.17 5.46
N GLN A 146 -14.29 2.80 4.36
CA GLN A 146 -13.25 2.34 3.44
C GLN A 146 -12.10 3.34 3.40
N VAL A 147 -10.87 2.82 3.33
CA VAL A 147 -9.66 3.60 3.09
C VAL A 147 -9.07 3.19 1.76
N TYR A 148 -8.84 4.17 0.89
CA TYR A 148 -8.22 3.99 -0.40
C TYR A 148 -6.87 4.69 -0.40
N THR A 149 -5.83 3.98 -0.84
CA THR A 149 -4.52 4.56 -1.13
C THR A 149 -4.13 4.26 -2.57
N GLY A 150 -3.87 5.31 -3.34
CA GLY A 150 -3.26 5.24 -4.66
C GLY A 150 -1.75 5.36 -4.56
N VAL A 151 -1.04 4.63 -5.42
CA VAL A 151 0.42 4.68 -5.56
C VAL A 151 0.77 4.83 -7.03
N SER A 152 1.76 5.66 -7.32
CA SER A 152 2.35 5.80 -8.65
C SER A 152 3.86 5.72 -8.58
N LEU A 153 4.45 4.89 -9.46
CA LEU A 153 5.87 4.61 -9.58
C LEU A 153 6.37 5.12 -10.93
N HIS A 154 7.41 5.96 -10.93
CA HIS A 154 8.06 6.47 -12.13
C HIS A 154 9.53 6.06 -12.11
N PHE A 155 9.97 5.29 -13.09
CA PHE A 155 11.33 4.78 -13.18
C PHE A 155 11.73 4.56 -14.63
N GLN A 156 12.88 5.07 -15.07
CA GLN A 156 13.45 4.90 -16.43
C GLN A 156 12.45 5.18 -17.57
N GLY A 157 11.59 6.20 -17.38
CA GLY A 157 10.56 6.56 -18.34
C GLY A 157 9.29 5.69 -18.30
N LYS A 158 9.29 4.61 -17.52
CA LYS A 158 8.10 3.79 -17.24
C LYS A 158 7.28 4.41 -16.13
N LYS A 159 5.96 4.24 -16.20
CA LYS A 159 5.01 4.73 -15.20
C LYS A 159 4.04 3.60 -14.86
N MET A 160 3.90 3.27 -13.59
CA MET A 160 2.98 2.27 -13.09
C MET A 160 2.13 2.87 -11.98
N GLY A 161 0.84 2.60 -11.97
CA GLY A 161 -0.07 3.05 -10.93
C GLY A 161 -1.01 1.94 -10.48
N PHE A 162 -1.38 1.97 -9.22
CA PHE A 162 -2.39 1.10 -8.64
C PHE A 162 -3.04 1.77 -7.43
N TYR A 163 -4.14 1.20 -6.96
CA TYR A 163 -4.74 1.55 -5.67
C TYR A 163 -4.99 0.31 -4.83
N GLU A 164 -5.11 0.48 -3.53
CA GLU A 164 -5.54 -0.54 -2.57
C GLU A 164 -6.73 -0.01 -1.77
N LYS A 165 -7.63 -0.93 -1.39
CA LYS A 165 -8.81 -0.65 -0.59
C LYS A 165 -8.81 -1.52 0.66
N THR A 166 -9.07 -0.91 1.83
CA THR A 166 -9.20 -1.60 3.11
C THR A 166 -10.45 -1.13 3.82
N GLU A 167 -11.24 -2.04 4.37
CA GLU A 167 -12.34 -1.71 5.25
C GLU A 167 -11.87 -1.62 6.69
N VAL A 168 -12.31 -0.58 7.39
CA VAL A 168 -11.98 -0.32 8.80
C VAL A 168 -13.26 -0.19 9.60
N GLN A 169 -13.38 -0.97 10.68
CA GLN A 169 -14.52 -0.93 11.59
C GLN A 169 -14.14 -0.23 12.89
N PHE A 170 -14.91 0.80 13.28
CA PHE A 170 -14.75 1.46 14.56
C PHE A 170 -15.62 0.85 15.65
N ALA A 171 -15.13 0.89 16.89
CA ALA A 171 -15.95 0.81 18.07
C ALA A 171 -16.87 2.04 18.17
N ARG A 172 -17.93 1.95 18.97
CA ARG A 172 -18.74 3.13 19.31
C ARG A 172 -17.93 4.05 20.20
N LEU A 173 -17.84 5.32 19.79
CA LEU A 173 -17.14 6.38 20.51
C LEU A 173 -18.17 7.22 21.29
N THR A 174 -17.80 7.62 22.50
CA THR A 174 -18.50 8.64 23.25
C THR A 174 -18.04 10.03 22.81
N GLU A 175 -18.84 11.05 23.03
CA GLU A 175 -18.48 12.44 22.74
C GLU A 175 -17.17 12.86 23.43
N ARG A 176 -16.99 12.45 24.69
CA ARG A 176 -15.77 12.70 25.45
C ARG A 176 -14.53 12.10 24.81
N GLU A 177 -14.59 10.83 24.40
CA GLU A 177 -13.46 10.15 23.73
C GLU A 177 -13.08 10.84 22.43
N ILE A 178 -14.06 11.33 21.67
CA ILE A 178 -13.81 12.08 20.44
C ILE A 178 -13.06 13.37 20.76
N TRP A 179 -13.52 14.16 21.73
CA TRP A 179 -12.85 15.42 22.10
C TRP A 179 -11.47 15.19 22.72
N ASP A 180 -11.31 14.21 23.62
CA ASP A 180 -10.00 13.83 24.20
C ASP A 180 -8.97 13.45 23.09
N TYR A 181 -9.45 12.81 22.00
CA TYR A 181 -8.60 12.51 20.87
C TYR A 181 -8.28 13.75 20.01
N ILE A 182 -9.25 14.65 19.79
CA ILE A 182 -9.04 15.90 19.03
C ILE A 182 -8.04 16.83 19.75
N GLU A 183 -8.11 16.91 21.07
CA GLU A 183 -7.17 17.67 21.89
C GLU A 183 -5.71 17.24 21.71
N SER A 184 -5.46 15.98 21.35
CA SER A 184 -4.13 15.48 21.04
C SER A 184 -3.51 16.08 19.78
N LYS A 185 -4.29 16.71 18.92
CA LYS A 185 -3.96 17.23 17.59
C LYS A 185 -3.59 16.14 16.55
N GLU A 186 -3.56 14.87 16.94
CA GLU A 186 -3.30 13.76 16.01
C GLU A 186 -4.27 13.70 14.82
N PRO A 187 -5.58 14.04 14.94
CA PRO A 187 -6.52 13.98 13.83
C PRO A 187 -6.19 14.89 12.66
N MET A 188 -5.56 16.04 12.92
CA MET A 188 -5.57 17.19 12.04
C MET A 188 -4.81 17.01 10.71
N ASP A 189 -3.88 16.06 10.63
CA ASP A 189 -3.09 15.77 9.44
C ASP A 189 -3.55 14.49 8.71
N LYS A 190 -4.70 13.92 9.10
CA LYS A 190 -5.14 12.60 8.65
C LYS A 190 -6.49 12.64 7.93
N ALA A 191 -6.60 11.91 6.81
CA ALA A 191 -7.89 11.71 6.14
C ALA A 191 -8.88 11.01 7.08
N GLY A 192 -10.13 11.49 7.10
CA GLY A 192 -11.16 10.98 8.01
C GLY A 192 -10.92 11.30 9.49
N ALA A 193 -9.97 12.20 9.78
CA ALA A 193 -9.63 12.66 11.13
C ALA A 193 -9.15 11.56 12.10
N TYR A 194 -8.50 10.47 11.62
CA TYR A 194 -7.96 9.46 12.51
C TYR A 194 -6.68 8.80 11.97
N GLY A 195 -5.90 8.21 12.87
CA GLY A 195 -4.80 7.32 12.54
C GLY A 195 -5.01 5.93 13.14
N ILE A 196 -4.81 4.87 12.35
CA ILE A 196 -4.93 3.48 12.85
C ILE A 196 -3.87 3.16 13.91
N GLN A 197 -2.80 3.93 13.94
CA GLN A 197 -1.77 3.94 14.98
C GLN A 197 -2.01 5.06 15.99
N GLY A 198 -1.23 5.08 17.06
CA GLY A 198 -1.30 6.15 18.05
C GLY A 198 -2.51 6.06 18.97
N ARG A 199 -3.00 7.21 19.43
CA ARG A 199 -4.06 7.29 20.46
C ARG A 199 -5.41 6.78 20.00
N PHE A 200 -5.65 6.70 18.69
CA PHE A 200 -6.90 6.16 18.13
C PHE A 200 -6.94 4.63 18.05
N ALA A 201 -5.81 3.94 18.15
CA ALA A 201 -5.72 2.49 17.99
C ALA A 201 -6.74 1.68 18.83
N PRO A 202 -7.07 2.03 20.10
CA PRO A 202 -8.06 1.31 20.89
C PRO A 202 -9.48 1.33 20.32
N PHE A 203 -9.79 2.28 19.44
CA PHE A 203 -11.12 2.45 18.84
C PHE A 203 -11.29 1.73 17.51
N VAL A 204 -10.22 1.16 16.96
CA VAL A 204 -10.28 0.30 15.76
C VAL A 204 -10.65 -1.11 16.18
N LYS A 205 -11.88 -1.53 15.88
CA LYS A 205 -12.41 -2.86 16.22
C LYS A 205 -11.88 -3.95 15.29
N GLY A 206 -11.64 -3.61 14.03
CA GLY A 206 -11.15 -4.56 13.03
C GLY A 206 -10.88 -3.92 11.68
N ILE A 207 -10.14 -4.64 10.87
CA ILE A 207 -9.85 -4.28 9.47
C ILE A 207 -10.08 -5.50 8.57
N ALA A 208 -10.52 -5.26 7.33
CA ALA A 208 -10.54 -6.27 6.26
C ALA A 208 -9.77 -5.70 5.07
N GLY A 209 -8.54 -6.24 4.84
CA GLY A 209 -7.59 -5.79 3.85
C GLY A 209 -6.20 -5.51 4.42
N ASP A 210 -5.48 -4.60 3.80
CA ASP A 210 -4.08 -4.28 4.14
C ASP A 210 -4.01 -3.18 5.22
N TYR A 211 -3.37 -3.50 6.35
CA TYR A 211 -3.12 -2.55 7.45
C TYR A 211 -2.26 -1.36 7.00
N TYR A 212 -1.22 -1.61 6.21
CA TYR A 212 -0.31 -0.57 5.74
C TYR A 212 -0.96 0.35 4.70
N ASN A 213 -1.98 -0.14 3.99
CA ASN A 213 -2.84 0.71 3.17
C ASN A 213 -3.52 1.79 4.01
N VAL A 214 -4.05 1.44 5.18
CA VAL A 214 -4.68 2.41 6.11
C VAL A 214 -3.67 3.42 6.64
N MET A 215 -2.42 3.03 6.82
CA MET A 215 -1.32 3.95 7.18
C MET A 215 -0.91 4.89 6.04
N GLY A 216 -1.28 4.56 4.79
CA GLY A 216 -1.07 5.40 3.62
C GLY A 216 -0.08 4.88 2.58
N LEU A 217 0.37 3.61 2.67
CA LEU A 217 1.22 2.96 1.65
C LEU A 217 1.08 1.43 1.72
N PRO A 218 0.39 0.78 0.79
CA PRO A 218 0.13 -0.66 0.80
C PRO A 218 1.39 -1.46 0.46
N LEU A 219 2.16 -1.87 1.48
CA LEU A 219 3.50 -2.43 1.33
C LEU A 219 3.54 -3.73 0.53
N ALA A 220 2.59 -4.64 0.76
CA ALA A 220 2.57 -5.92 0.06
C ALA A 220 2.44 -5.72 -1.47
N ARG A 221 1.51 -4.87 -1.88
CA ARG A 221 1.29 -4.56 -3.30
C ARG A 221 2.42 -3.72 -3.89
N LEU A 222 2.93 -2.75 -3.12
CA LEU A 222 4.09 -1.95 -3.52
C LEU A 222 5.31 -2.85 -3.78
N TYR A 223 5.61 -3.80 -2.89
CA TYR A 223 6.72 -4.73 -3.06
C TYR A 223 6.60 -5.54 -4.37
N GLN A 224 5.41 -6.07 -4.68
CA GLN A 224 5.18 -6.80 -5.93
C GLN A 224 5.31 -5.89 -7.17
N ALA A 225 4.81 -4.67 -7.09
CA ALA A 225 4.95 -3.69 -8.17
C ALA A 225 6.42 -3.31 -8.43
N LEU A 226 7.22 -3.17 -7.37
CA LEU A 226 8.66 -2.93 -7.48
C LEU A 226 9.40 -4.11 -8.13
N LYS A 227 9.11 -5.34 -7.71
CA LYS A 227 9.69 -6.53 -8.35
C LYS A 227 9.38 -6.58 -9.85
N PHE A 228 8.12 -6.35 -10.22
CA PHE A 228 7.70 -6.32 -11.62
C PHE A 228 8.42 -5.22 -12.42
N LEU A 229 8.49 -4.01 -11.87
CA LEU A 229 9.15 -2.86 -12.49
C LEU A 229 10.67 -3.09 -12.68
N GLY A 230 11.32 -3.74 -11.71
CA GLY A 230 12.74 -4.10 -11.76
C GLY A 230 13.03 -5.20 -12.79
N ALA A 231 12.20 -6.25 -12.85
CA ALA A 231 12.35 -7.32 -13.81
C ALA A 231 12.23 -6.84 -15.28
N GLU A 232 11.33 -5.90 -15.56
CA GLU A 232 11.22 -5.28 -16.88
C GLU A 232 12.40 -4.35 -17.22
N GLY A 233 13.15 -3.86 -16.24
CA GLY A 233 14.34 -3.05 -16.44
C GLY A 233 15.58 -3.87 -16.81
N GLU A 234 15.63 -5.16 -16.49
CA GLU A 234 16.74 -6.07 -16.82
C GLU A 234 16.60 -6.75 -18.21
N ALA A 235 15.45 -6.58 -18.87
CA ALA A 235 15.16 -7.21 -20.18
C ALA A 235 15.57 -6.35 -21.39
N ILE A 236 16.45 -5.33 -21.21
CA ILE A 236 16.97 -4.47 -22.28
C ILE A 236 18.48 -4.67 -22.43
#